data_ff1dbdfaa6be7cb0a9ed2ea9be4703f1
#
_entry.id   ff1dbdfaa6be7cb0a9ed2ea9be4703f1
#
_cell.length_a   1.000
_cell.length_b   1.000
_cell.length_c   1.000
_cell.angle_alpha   90.00
_cell.angle_beta   90.00
_cell.angle_gamma   90.00
#
_symmetry.space_group_name_H-M   'P 1'
#
loop_
_entity.id
_entity.type
_entity.pdbx_description
1 polymer ?
#
loop_
_entity_poly.entity_id
_entity_poly.type
_entity_poly.pdbx_seq_one_letter_code
_entity_poly.pdbx_strand_id
1 'polypeptide(L)'
;MHEFSRTELLLGAEGLEKLKHASVMVFGVGGVGSHCIEALARSGVGKLVLIDNDTVSLTNINRQSIAYHSTVGRYKTEVMRERIADICPEIEVETYEMFVLPDNLEELIIKRPDYVIDAIDTVTAKIAIAELTKKHGIPLISSMGTGNKLHPELFEITDLPKTSVCPLCKVMRRELKARGIRHLKVLYSKETPVDTSGRETGEDKGMRRVLPGSISFTPPVAGLLIAGEVIRELAGVS
;
A
#
# COMPACT_ATOMS: atom_id res chain seq x y z
N MET A 1 -1.88 25.47 18.09
CA MET A 1 -2.80 24.43 17.57
C MET A 1 -2.44 24.26 16.10
N HIS A 2 -2.22 23.04 15.66
CA HIS A 2 -1.86 22.68 14.30
C HIS A 2 -2.70 21.45 13.87
N GLU A 3 -2.65 21.04 12.62
CA GLU A 3 -3.47 19.96 12.04
C GLU A 3 -3.30 18.62 12.76
N PHE A 4 -2.11 18.36 13.34
CA PHE A 4 -1.81 17.13 14.06
C PHE A 4 -2.00 17.20 15.58
N SER A 5 -2.58 18.27 16.13
CA SER A 5 -2.72 18.44 17.59
C SER A 5 -3.48 17.30 18.27
N ARG A 6 -4.46 16.67 17.58
CA ARG A 6 -5.17 15.49 18.12
C ARG A 6 -4.35 14.21 18.00
N THR A 7 -3.54 14.08 16.97
CA THR A 7 -2.59 12.98 16.81
C THR A 7 -1.54 13.00 17.91
N GLU A 8 -1.04 14.20 18.24
CA GLU A 8 -0.08 14.43 19.32
C GLU A 8 -0.60 13.99 20.69
N LEU A 9 -1.91 14.14 20.97
CA LEU A 9 -2.51 13.63 22.21
C LEU A 9 -2.40 12.10 22.36
N LEU A 10 -2.36 11.37 21.25
CA LEU A 10 -2.26 9.89 21.26
C LEU A 10 -0.83 9.40 21.17
N LEU A 11 0.01 10.03 20.35
CA LEU A 11 1.39 9.59 20.09
C LEU A 11 2.42 10.29 21.00
N GLY A 12 2.04 11.37 21.67
CA GLY A 12 2.93 12.28 22.35
C GLY A 12 3.72 13.18 21.38
N ALA A 13 4.34 14.23 21.91
CA ALA A 13 5.17 15.14 21.12
C ALA A 13 6.38 14.42 20.48
N GLU A 14 7.02 13.50 21.20
CA GLU A 14 8.14 12.71 20.70
C GLU A 14 7.73 11.81 19.51
N GLY A 15 6.58 11.14 19.61
CA GLY A 15 6.06 10.28 18.53
C GLY A 15 5.72 11.09 17.28
N LEU A 16 5.12 12.27 17.45
CA LEU A 16 4.83 13.16 16.32
C LEU A 16 6.11 13.68 15.68
N GLU A 17 7.12 14.02 16.46
CA GLU A 17 8.41 14.50 15.97
C GLU A 17 9.15 13.41 15.18
N LYS A 18 9.09 12.15 15.62
CA LYS A 18 9.61 11.00 14.85
C LYS A 18 8.91 10.87 13.50
N LEU A 19 7.58 11.02 13.45
CA LEU A 19 6.84 10.96 12.19
C LEU A 19 7.22 12.08 11.24
N LYS A 20 7.40 13.30 11.71
CA LYS A 20 7.82 14.46 10.89
C LYS A 20 9.19 14.24 10.23
N HIS A 21 10.07 13.48 10.83
CA HIS A 21 11.38 13.16 10.27
C HIS A 21 11.40 11.85 9.48
N ALA A 22 10.33 11.07 9.54
CA ALA A 22 10.25 9.79 8.86
C ALA A 22 9.95 9.93 7.37
N SER A 23 10.55 9.04 6.59
CA SER A 23 10.32 8.88 5.16
C SER A 23 9.69 7.51 4.87
N VAL A 24 8.55 7.50 4.17
CA VAL A 24 7.84 6.27 3.79
C VAL A 24 7.75 6.17 2.28
N MET A 25 8.19 5.04 1.73
CA MET A 25 8.08 4.73 0.31
C MET A 25 6.91 3.78 0.09
N VAL A 26 6.00 4.16 -0.81
CA VAL A 26 4.79 3.38 -1.09
C VAL A 26 4.74 2.98 -2.56
N PHE A 27 4.75 1.68 -2.79
CA PHE A 27 4.55 1.08 -4.09
C PHE A 27 3.07 0.77 -4.31
N GLY A 28 2.45 1.44 -5.29
CA GLY A 28 1.04 1.33 -5.64
C GLY A 28 0.15 2.39 -4.97
N VAL A 29 -0.53 3.20 -5.79
CA VAL A 29 -1.50 4.24 -5.38
C VAL A 29 -2.92 3.80 -5.76
N GLY A 30 -3.19 2.50 -5.60
CA GLY A 30 -4.49 1.88 -5.87
C GLY A 30 -5.46 1.93 -4.69
N GLY A 31 -6.39 0.95 -4.63
CA GLY A 31 -7.42 0.88 -3.59
C GLY A 31 -6.89 0.76 -2.17
N VAL A 32 -5.77 0.07 -1.96
CA VAL A 32 -5.08 -0.04 -0.67
C VAL A 32 -4.15 1.16 -0.47
N GLY A 33 -3.24 1.39 -1.43
CA GLY A 33 -2.18 2.39 -1.28
C GLY A 33 -2.70 3.82 -1.16
N SER A 34 -3.74 4.22 -1.91
CA SER A 34 -4.27 5.57 -1.84
C SER A 34 -4.82 5.94 -0.45
N HIS A 35 -5.53 5.04 0.20
CA HIS A 35 -6.03 5.24 1.57
C HIS A 35 -4.92 5.15 2.61
N CYS A 36 -3.93 4.29 2.39
CA CYS A 36 -2.75 4.20 3.24
C CYS A 36 -1.94 5.50 3.22
N ILE A 37 -1.64 6.03 2.03
CA ILE A 37 -0.89 7.27 1.84
C ILE A 37 -1.61 8.45 2.49
N GLU A 38 -2.93 8.56 2.29
CA GLU A 38 -3.72 9.62 2.90
C GLU A 38 -3.67 9.56 4.43
N ALA A 39 -3.74 8.36 5.02
CA ALA A 39 -3.64 8.19 6.46
C ALA A 39 -2.24 8.55 7.00
N LEU A 40 -1.16 8.21 6.28
CA LEU A 40 0.20 8.62 6.62
C LEU A 40 0.36 10.15 6.62
N ALA A 41 -0.14 10.82 5.56
CA ALA A 41 -0.13 12.26 5.46
C ALA A 41 -0.91 12.93 6.60
N ARG A 42 -2.11 12.44 6.92
CA ARG A 42 -2.96 12.94 8.03
C ARG A 42 -2.37 12.65 9.41
N SER A 43 -1.34 11.83 9.50
CA SER A 43 -0.62 11.55 10.76
C SER A 43 0.69 12.30 10.90
N GLY A 44 1.09 13.07 9.88
CA GLY A 44 2.28 13.93 9.94
C GLY A 44 3.58 13.24 9.56
N VAL A 45 3.55 12.20 8.71
CA VAL A 45 4.77 11.63 8.11
C VAL A 45 5.41 12.67 7.20
N GLY A 46 6.67 13.04 7.46
CA GLY A 46 7.31 14.20 6.85
C GLY A 46 7.72 14.01 5.39
N LYS A 47 7.97 12.76 4.94
CA LYS A 47 8.32 12.49 3.55
C LYS A 47 7.60 11.25 3.02
N LEU A 48 6.99 11.39 1.83
CA LEU A 48 6.31 10.32 1.13
C LEU A 48 6.89 10.16 -0.28
N VAL A 49 7.28 8.94 -0.62
CA VAL A 49 7.78 8.58 -1.97
C VAL A 49 6.75 7.65 -2.59
N LEU A 50 6.11 8.08 -3.66
CA LEU A 50 4.97 7.41 -4.29
C LEU A 50 5.36 6.84 -5.64
N ILE A 51 5.13 5.55 -5.84
CA ILE A 51 5.48 4.85 -7.08
C ILE A 51 4.23 4.16 -7.64
N ASP A 52 3.79 4.58 -8.83
CA ASP A 52 2.69 3.95 -9.58
C ASP A 52 2.78 4.40 -11.04
N ASN A 53 2.56 3.50 -12.00
CA ASN A 53 2.62 3.82 -13.43
C ASN A 53 1.26 4.15 -14.03
N ASP A 54 0.18 3.96 -13.29
CA ASP A 54 -1.17 4.05 -13.82
C ASP A 54 -1.73 5.47 -13.78
N THR A 55 -2.68 5.71 -14.69
CA THR A 55 -3.62 6.82 -14.59
C THR A 55 -4.91 6.38 -13.89
N VAL A 56 -5.64 7.35 -13.38
CA VAL A 56 -6.99 7.12 -12.80
C VAL A 56 -7.93 6.66 -13.91
N SER A 57 -8.60 5.54 -13.72
CA SER A 57 -9.64 5.04 -14.61
C SER A 57 -11.04 5.16 -13.97
N LEU A 58 -12.08 5.14 -14.80
CA LEU A 58 -13.48 5.23 -14.35
C LEU A 58 -13.82 4.16 -13.31
N THR A 59 -13.33 2.93 -13.52
CA THR A 59 -13.58 1.80 -12.63
C THR A 59 -12.81 1.84 -11.31
N ASN A 60 -11.92 2.81 -11.14
CA ASN A 60 -11.25 3.05 -9.86
C ASN A 60 -12.10 3.83 -8.86
N ILE A 61 -13.12 4.58 -9.34
CA ILE A 61 -13.96 5.46 -8.52
C ILE A 61 -14.62 4.72 -7.36
N ASN A 62 -14.92 3.45 -7.55
CA ASN A 62 -15.59 2.66 -6.52
C ASN A 62 -14.74 2.39 -5.27
N ARG A 63 -13.38 2.60 -5.29
CA ARG A 63 -12.53 2.18 -4.16
C ARG A 63 -11.21 2.93 -3.96
N GLN A 64 -10.80 3.81 -4.88
CA GLN A 64 -9.54 4.56 -4.75
C GLN A 64 -9.83 6.00 -4.30
N SER A 65 -9.17 6.48 -3.25
CA SER A 65 -9.45 7.80 -2.67
C SER A 65 -9.14 8.97 -3.60
N ILE A 66 -8.29 8.75 -4.59
CA ILE A 66 -7.89 9.73 -5.61
C ILE A 66 -8.78 9.74 -6.86
N ALA A 67 -9.69 8.76 -6.97
CA ALA A 67 -10.46 8.55 -8.18
C ALA A 67 -11.81 9.24 -8.12
N TYR A 68 -11.98 10.26 -8.95
CA TYR A 68 -13.20 11.05 -9.17
C TYR A 68 -13.39 11.24 -10.66
N HIS A 69 -14.59 11.60 -11.11
CA HIS A 69 -14.82 11.96 -12.51
C HIS A 69 -13.87 13.03 -13.01
N SER A 70 -13.52 14.01 -12.15
CA SER A 70 -12.59 15.10 -12.47
C SER A 70 -11.11 14.69 -12.55
N THR A 71 -10.75 13.51 -12.03
CA THR A 71 -9.35 13.04 -12.02
C THR A 71 -9.08 11.93 -13.01
N VAL A 72 -10.11 11.39 -13.70
CA VAL A 72 -9.93 10.35 -14.73
C VAL A 72 -8.95 10.79 -15.80
N GLY A 73 -7.98 9.92 -16.12
CA GLY A 73 -6.92 10.15 -17.11
C GLY A 73 -5.63 10.79 -16.56
N ARG A 74 -5.66 11.31 -15.32
CA ARG A 74 -4.47 11.88 -14.67
C ARG A 74 -3.64 10.78 -13.98
N TYR A 75 -2.33 10.97 -13.85
CA TYR A 75 -1.50 10.05 -13.08
C TYR A 75 -1.95 9.97 -11.62
N LYS A 76 -2.03 8.74 -11.08
CA LYS A 76 -2.46 8.50 -9.69
C LYS A 76 -1.54 9.17 -8.68
N THR A 77 -0.24 9.13 -8.92
CA THR A 77 0.79 9.76 -8.08
C THR A 77 0.64 11.28 -8.05
N GLU A 78 0.36 11.92 -9.20
CA GLU A 78 0.16 13.35 -9.31
C GLU A 78 -1.08 13.81 -8.52
N VAL A 79 -2.22 13.13 -8.70
CA VAL A 79 -3.45 13.43 -7.95
C VAL A 79 -3.25 13.25 -6.46
N MET A 80 -2.52 12.20 -6.06
CA MET A 80 -2.22 11.97 -4.64
C MET A 80 -1.29 13.05 -4.07
N ARG A 81 -0.28 13.51 -4.82
CA ARG A 81 0.61 14.62 -4.40
C ARG A 81 -0.19 15.90 -4.13
N GLU A 82 -1.12 16.28 -5.02
CA GLU A 82 -2.00 17.43 -4.80
C GLU A 82 -2.84 17.27 -3.54
N ARG A 83 -3.38 16.08 -3.32
CA ARG A 83 -4.18 15.79 -2.13
C ARG A 83 -3.36 15.87 -0.84
N ILE A 84 -2.12 15.40 -0.86
CA ILE A 84 -1.19 15.51 0.28
C ILE A 84 -0.89 16.99 0.56
N ALA A 85 -0.62 17.79 -0.47
CA ALA A 85 -0.37 19.23 -0.33
C ALA A 85 -1.55 19.98 0.27
N ASP A 86 -2.79 19.55 0.02
CA ASP A 86 -4.00 20.12 0.63
C ASP A 86 -4.22 19.65 2.07
N ILE A 87 -3.67 18.48 2.45
CA ILE A 87 -3.70 17.98 3.83
C ILE A 87 -2.62 18.67 4.68
N CYS A 88 -1.38 18.70 4.19
CA CYS A 88 -0.24 19.33 4.84
C CYS A 88 0.81 19.71 3.82
N PRO A 89 0.96 20.99 3.47
CA PRO A 89 1.90 21.45 2.45
C PRO A 89 3.39 21.28 2.82
N GLU A 90 3.69 21.03 4.09
CA GLU A 90 5.06 20.81 4.58
C GLU A 90 5.58 19.40 4.30
N ILE A 91 4.72 18.45 3.92
CA ILE A 91 5.12 17.08 3.59
C ILE A 91 5.89 17.07 2.27
N GLU A 92 7.11 16.58 2.30
CA GLU A 92 7.90 16.35 1.07
C GLU A 92 7.32 15.14 0.29
N VAL A 93 6.96 15.36 -0.98
CA VAL A 93 6.40 14.30 -1.83
C VAL A 93 7.24 14.13 -3.08
N GLU A 94 7.83 12.94 -3.23
CA GLU A 94 8.45 12.51 -4.49
C GLU A 94 7.51 11.54 -5.22
N THR A 95 7.38 11.69 -6.54
CA THR A 95 6.54 10.82 -7.38
C THR A 95 7.35 10.16 -8.49
N TYR A 96 7.03 8.89 -8.78
CA TYR A 96 7.63 8.12 -9.86
C TYR A 96 6.53 7.41 -10.65
N GLU A 97 6.30 7.89 -11.88
CA GLU A 97 5.33 7.33 -12.84
C GLU A 97 6.02 6.20 -13.63
N MET A 98 6.29 5.09 -12.94
CA MET A 98 7.04 3.99 -13.53
C MET A 98 6.50 2.63 -13.12
N PHE A 99 6.62 1.67 -14.02
CA PHE A 99 6.38 0.26 -13.73
C PHE A 99 7.54 -0.31 -12.91
N VAL A 100 7.25 -0.95 -11.78
CA VAL A 100 8.27 -1.52 -10.89
C VAL A 100 8.82 -2.82 -11.48
N LEU A 101 10.08 -2.80 -11.83
CA LEU A 101 10.86 -3.94 -12.33
C LEU A 101 12.08 -4.16 -11.43
N PRO A 102 12.63 -5.39 -11.36
CA PRO A 102 13.84 -5.63 -10.58
C PRO A 102 15.01 -4.69 -10.95
N ASP A 103 15.14 -4.35 -12.23
CA ASP A 103 16.27 -3.57 -12.75
C ASP A 103 16.22 -2.07 -12.37
N ASN A 104 15.01 -1.51 -12.07
CA ASN A 104 14.85 -0.11 -11.71
C ASN A 104 14.57 0.12 -10.22
N LEU A 105 14.32 -0.95 -9.48
CA LEU A 105 13.94 -0.86 -8.07
C LEU A 105 15.11 -0.49 -7.15
N GLU A 106 16.35 -0.88 -7.50
CA GLU A 106 17.51 -0.64 -6.63
C GLU A 106 17.80 0.87 -6.49
N GLU A 107 17.61 1.67 -7.55
CA GLU A 107 17.76 3.13 -7.52
C GLU A 107 16.79 3.82 -6.56
N LEU A 108 15.60 3.25 -6.37
CA LEU A 108 14.61 3.75 -5.43
C LEU A 108 14.98 3.34 -3.98
N ILE A 109 15.30 2.07 -3.77
CA ILE A 109 15.59 1.52 -2.44
C ILE A 109 16.89 2.08 -1.84
N ILE A 110 17.87 2.44 -2.67
CA ILE A 110 19.13 3.05 -2.20
C ILE A 110 18.92 4.42 -1.53
N LYS A 111 17.77 5.08 -1.75
CA LYS A 111 17.37 6.31 -1.03
C LYS A 111 17.12 6.08 0.45
N ARG A 112 17.07 4.82 0.90
CA ARG A 112 16.92 4.37 2.28
C ARG A 112 15.75 5.02 3.01
N PRO A 113 14.50 4.81 2.58
CA PRO A 113 13.34 5.23 3.36
C PRO A 113 13.34 4.50 4.72
N ASP A 114 12.73 5.11 5.74
CA ASP A 114 12.60 4.49 7.05
C ASP A 114 11.61 3.32 7.03
N TYR A 115 10.68 3.32 6.09
CA TYR A 115 9.72 2.24 5.90
C TYR A 115 9.31 2.08 4.43
N VAL A 116 9.07 0.84 4.01
CA VAL A 116 8.53 0.51 2.69
C VAL A 116 7.17 -0.16 2.83
N ILE A 117 6.20 0.30 2.03
CA ILE A 117 4.87 -0.29 1.91
C ILE A 117 4.70 -0.80 0.49
N ASP A 118 4.38 -2.08 0.38
CA ASP A 118 4.08 -2.72 -0.90
C ASP A 118 2.57 -2.96 -1.01
N ALA A 119 1.90 -2.15 -1.84
CA ALA A 119 0.47 -2.20 -2.14
C ALA A 119 0.18 -2.47 -3.63
N ILE A 120 1.16 -3.02 -4.37
CA ILE A 120 0.98 -3.43 -5.78
C ILE A 120 0.39 -4.84 -5.87
N ASP A 121 -0.07 -5.24 -7.06
CA ASP A 121 -0.68 -6.56 -7.32
C ASP A 121 0.24 -7.52 -8.10
N THR A 122 1.35 -7.03 -8.64
CA THR A 122 2.29 -7.80 -9.46
C THR A 122 3.23 -8.63 -8.59
N VAL A 123 3.10 -9.95 -8.65
CA VAL A 123 3.88 -10.89 -7.83
C VAL A 123 5.40 -10.72 -8.00
N THR A 124 5.86 -10.54 -9.25
CA THR A 124 7.30 -10.37 -9.55
C THR A 124 7.89 -9.15 -8.84
N ALA A 125 7.17 -8.04 -8.90
CA ALA A 125 7.60 -6.80 -8.25
C ALA A 125 7.55 -6.93 -6.71
N LYS A 126 6.52 -7.58 -6.13
CA LYS A 126 6.46 -7.87 -4.68
C LYS A 126 7.67 -8.67 -4.19
N ILE A 127 8.08 -9.68 -4.98
CA ILE A 127 9.26 -10.49 -4.66
C ILE A 127 10.52 -9.63 -4.69
N ALA A 128 10.71 -8.83 -5.74
CA ALA A 128 11.88 -7.96 -5.88
C ALA A 128 11.97 -6.92 -4.74
N ILE A 129 10.83 -6.30 -4.37
CA ILE A 129 10.76 -5.39 -3.23
C ILE A 129 11.19 -6.10 -1.95
N ALA A 130 10.68 -7.30 -1.68
CA ALA A 130 11.03 -8.07 -0.48
C ALA A 130 12.51 -8.48 -0.45
N GLU A 131 13.10 -8.82 -1.59
CA GLU A 131 14.54 -9.14 -1.70
C GLU A 131 15.41 -7.92 -1.42
N LEU A 132 15.12 -6.79 -2.05
CA LEU A 132 15.92 -5.58 -1.91
C LEU A 132 15.76 -4.93 -0.54
N THR A 133 14.57 -4.82 0.00
CA THR A 133 14.37 -4.28 1.35
C THR A 133 15.09 -5.14 2.40
N LYS A 134 15.05 -6.48 2.26
CA LYS A 134 15.83 -7.38 3.12
C LYS A 134 17.32 -7.16 2.97
N LYS A 135 17.84 -7.05 1.73
CA LYS A 135 19.26 -6.80 1.43
C LYS A 135 19.75 -5.52 2.12
N HIS A 136 18.93 -4.48 2.14
CA HIS A 136 19.26 -3.17 2.70
C HIS A 136 18.85 -2.99 4.17
N GLY A 137 18.19 -3.97 4.78
CA GLY A 137 17.73 -3.92 6.18
C GLY A 137 16.60 -2.91 6.42
N ILE A 138 15.78 -2.62 5.40
CA ILE A 138 14.68 -1.64 5.49
C ILE A 138 13.39 -2.39 5.88
N PRO A 139 12.64 -1.88 6.88
CA PRO A 139 11.34 -2.43 7.24
C PRO A 139 10.36 -2.43 6.07
N LEU A 140 9.63 -3.53 5.90
CA LEU A 140 8.65 -3.71 4.84
C LEU A 140 7.35 -4.31 5.39
N ILE A 141 6.22 -3.75 4.98
CA ILE A 141 4.91 -4.40 5.07
C ILE A 141 4.31 -4.56 3.67
N SER A 142 3.81 -5.77 3.36
CA SER A 142 3.24 -6.07 2.05
C SER A 142 1.74 -6.38 2.18
N SER A 143 0.91 -5.68 1.42
CA SER A 143 -0.51 -5.99 1.28
C SER A 143 -0.70 -7.23 0.42
N MET A 144 -1.41 -8.23 0.94
CA MET A 144 -1.83 -9.36 0.13
C MET A 144 -3.16 -9.04 -0.60
N GLY A 145 -3.75 -10.02 -1.28
CA GLY A 145 -4.93 -9.79 -2.11
C GLY A 145 -6.16 -9.33 -1.30
N THR A 146 -6.74 -8.20 -1.71
CA THR A 146 -7.98 -7.63 -1.15
C THR A 146 -9.20 -7.80 -2.07
N GLY A 147 -8.99 -8.28 -3.28
CA GLY A 147 -10.07 -8.55 -4.24
C GLY A 147 -10.95 -9.74 -3.86
N ASN A 148 -12.20 -9.72 -4.35
CA ASN A 148 -13.22 -10.74 -4.10
C ASN A 148 -13.50 -10.97 -2.60
N LYS A 149 -13.53 -9.89 -1.81
CA LYS A 149 -13.72 -9.92 -0.36
C LYS A 149 -14.73 -8.88 0.10
N LEU A 150 -15.51 -9.25 1.12
CA LEU A 150 -16.58 -8.45 1.70
C LEU A 150 -16.42 -8.24 3.21
N HIS A 151 -15.49 -8.96 3.86
CA HIS A 151 -15.31 -8.99 5.31
C HIS A 151 -13.97 -8.37 5.72
N PRO A 152 -13.87 -7.01 5.77
CA PRO A 152 -12.65 -6.33 6.16
C PRO A 152 -12.25 -6.60 7.62
N GLU A 153 -13.18 -6.98 8.49
CA GLU A 153 -12.93 -7.40 9.88
C GLU A 153 -12.09 -8.68 9.99
N LEU A 154 -11.92 -9.41 8.89
CA LEU A 154 -11.07 -10.61 8.82
C LEU A 154 -9.64 -10.32 8.36
N PHE A 155 -9.28 -9.04 8.19
CA PHE A 155 -7.89 -8.67 7.95
C PHE A 155 -7.04 -8.85 9.19
N GLU A 156 -5.81 -9.32 8.98
CA GLU A 156 -4.81 -9.53 10.02
C GLU A 156 -3.44 -9.12 9.51
N ILE A 157 -2.67 -8.42 10.36
CA ILE A 157 -1.25 -8.19 10.13
C ILE A 157 -0.47 -9.28 10.86
N THR A 158 0.35 -10.02 10.12
CA THR A 158 1.12 -11.14 10.65
C THR A 158 2.36 -11.43 9.82
N ASP A 159 3.16 -12.40 10.22
CA ASP A 159 4.26 -12.91 9.40
C ASP A 159 3.73 -13.86 8.30
N LEU A 160 4.23 -13.72 7.09
CA LEU A 160 3.81 -14.48 5.90
C LEU A 160 3.72 -16.01 6.12
N PRO A 161 4.65 -16.70 6.82
CA PRO A 161 4.54 -18.13 7.13
C PRO A 161 3.28 -18.50 7.92
N LYS A 162 2.73 -17.59 8.71
CA LYS A 162 1.54 -17.82 9.56
C LYS A 162 0.23 -17.63 8.81
N THR A 163 0.26 -17.15 7.56
CA THR A 163 -0.95 -16.90 6.77
C THR A 163 -1.62 -18.18 6.29
N SER A 164 -2.94 -18.12 6.10
CA SER A 164 -3.77 -19.22 5.60
C SER A 164 -4.67 -18.75 4.45
N VAL A 165 -5.42 -19.63 3.83
CA VAL A 165 -6.49 -19.39 2.85
C VAL A 165 -6.09 -18.59 1.59
N CYS A 166 -5.37 -17.47 1.74
CA CYS A 166 -5.07 -16.52 0.65
C CYS A 166 -4.18 -17.14 -0.44
N PRO A 167 -4.63 -17.19 -1.71
CA PRO A 167 -3.84 -17.76 -2.82
C PRO A 167 -2.53 -16.99 -3.06
N LEU A 168 -2.56 -15.65 -2.96
CA LEU A 168 -1.36 -14.83 -3.13
C LEU A 168 -0.32 -15.12 -2.05
N CYS A 169 -0.74 -15.26 -0.78
CA CYS A 169 0.17 -15.65 0.30
C CYS A 169 0.83 -17.01 0.02
N LYS A 170 0.09 -17.99 -0.54
CA LYS A 170 0.64 -19.30 -0.91
C LYS A 170 1.75 -19.16 -1.94
N VAL A 171 1.57 -18.34 -2.96
CA VAL A 171 2.58 -18.07 -3.98
C VAL A 171 3.79 -17.37 -3.36
N MET A 172 3.57 -16.28 -2.61
CA MET A 172 4.63 -15.50 -1.97
C MET A 172 5.48 -16.35 -1.01
N ARG A 173 4.85 -17.21 -0.19
CA ARG A 173 5.57 -18.13 0.70
C ARG A 173 6.53 -19.06 -0.06
N ARG A 174 6.05 -19.63 -1.18
CA ARG A 174 6.86 -20.52 -2.00
C ARG A 174 8.05 -19.78 -2.61
N GLU A 175 7.78 -18.66 -3.26
CA GLU A 175 8.77 -17.89 -4.00
C GLU A 175 9.84 -17.28 -3.09
N LEU A 176 9.42 -16.68 -1.95
CA LEU A 176 10.35 -16.08 -1.00
C LEU A 176 11.17 -17.12 -0.24
N LYS A 177 10.58 -18.28 0.10
CA LYS A 177 11.32 -19.40 0.70
C LYS A 177 12.44 -19.90 -0.22
N ALA A 178 12.19 -20.02 -1.52
CA ALA A 178 13.19 -20.42 -2.52
C ALA A 178 14.37 -19.43 -2.59
N ARG A 179 14.15 -18.16 -2.20
CA ARG A 179 15.15 -17.06 -2.15
C ARG A 179 15.76 -16.84 -0.76
N GLY A 180 15.51 -17.76 0.18
CA GLY A 180 16.03 -17.65 1.54
C GLY A 180 15.37 -16.57 2.40
N ILE A 181 14.20 -16.05 2.00
CA ILE A 181 13.41 -15.09 2.76
C ILE A 181 12.33 -15.86 3.52
N ARG A 182 12.49 -15.93 4.84
CA ARG A 182 11.61 -16.72 5.71
C ARG A 182 10.55 -15.89 6.41
N HIS A 183 10.77 -14.58 6.55
CA HIS A 183 9.92 -13.65 7.27
C HIS A 183 9.57 -12.46 6.38
N LEU A 184 8.31 -12.09 6.37
CA LEU A 184 7.79 -10.89 5.73
C LEU A 184 6.51 -10.49 6.46
N LYS A 185 6.46 -9.26 7.00
CA LYS A 185 5.24 -8.70 7.57
C LYS A 185 4.23 -8.46 6.44
N VAL A 186 3.02 -8.98 6.60
CA VAL A 186 1.96 -8.88 5.61
C VAL A 186 0.62 -8.53 6.25
N LEU A 187 -0.19 -7.77 5.52
CA LEU A 187 -1.62 -7.71 5.77
C LEU A 187 -2.31 -8.69 4.83
N TYR A 188 -3.11 -9.61 5.37
CA TYR A 188 -3.89 -10.57 4.59
C TYR A 188 -5.27 -10.78 5.21
N SER A 189 -6.19 -11.38 4.47
CA SER A 189 -7.52 -11.75 4.99
C SER A 189 -7.64 -13.25 5.15
N LYS A 190 -8.31 -13.67 6.25
CA LYS A 190 -8.74 -15.05 6.48
C LYS A 190 -10.00 -15.43 5.71
N GLU A 191 -10.62 -14.46 5.02
CA GLU A 191 -11.81 -14.69 4.22
C GLU A 191 -11.49 -15.53 2.98
N THR A 192 -12.31 -16.54 2.73
CA THR A 192 -12.33 -17.24 1.45
C THR A 192 -12.84 -16.28 0.38
N PRO A 193 -12.11 -16.05 -0.73
CA PRO A 193 -12.56 -15.16 -1.77
C PRO A 193 -13.94 -15.57 -2.31
N VAL A 194 -14.80 -14.57 -2.56
CA VAL A 194 -16.09 -14.78 -3.22
C VAL A 194 -15.84 -15.33 -4.62
N ASP A 195 -16.57 -16.39 -4.99
CA ASP A 195 -16.55 -16.91 -6.35
C ASP A 195 -17.28 -15.94 -7.27
N THR A 196 -16.55 -15.39 -8.22
CA THR A 196 -17.06 -14.50 -9.26
C THR A 196 -17.11 -15.16 -10.63
N SER A 197 -16.94 -16.48 -10.72
CA SER A 197 -17.04 -17.23 -11.97
C SER A 197 -18.42 -17.03 -12.60
N GLY A 198 -18.43 -16.75 -13.91
CA GLY A 198 -19.67 -16.46 -14.64
C GLY A 198 -20.21 -15.03 -14.46
N ARG A 199 -19.51 -14.16 -13.72
CA ARG A 199 -19.84 -12.73 -13.63
C ARG A 199 -18.83 -11.95 -14.47
N GLU A 200 -19.27 -11.45 -15.62
CA GLU A 200 -18.43 -10.67 -16.54
C GLU A 200 -18.70 -9.17 -16.37
N THR A 201 -17.64 -8.37 -16.40
CA THR A 201 -17.72 -6.93 -16.59
C THR A 201 -17.40 -6.59 -18.05
N GLY A 202 -17.83 -5.41 -18.53
CA GLY A 202 -17.49 -4.97 -19.90
C GLY A 202 -15.99 -4.86 -20.16
N GLU A 203 -15.16 -4.82 -19.11
CA GLU A 203 -13.70 -4.76 -19.17
C GLU A 203 -13.04 -6.13 -19.40
N ASP A 204 -13.73 -7.23 -19.10
CA ASP A 204 -13.19 -8.60 -19.25
C ASP A 204 -13.11 -9.07 -20.72
N LYS A 205 -13.73 -8.32 -21.65
CA LYS A 205 -13.77 -8.69 -23.08
C LYS A 205 -12.35 -8.67 -23.67
N GLY A 206 -11.82 -9.87 -23.91
CA GLY A 206 -10.49 -10.06 -24.53
C GLY A 206 -9.32 -10.20 -23.55
N MET A 207 -9.54 -10.14 -22.27
CA MET A 207 -8.49 -10.40 -21.28
C MET A 207 -8.32 -11.90 -21.00
N ARG A 208 -7.06 -12.37 -20.95
CA ARG A 208 -6.72 -13.75 -20.55
C ARG A 208 -6.95 -14.03 -19.05
N ARG A 209 -7.23 -13.01 -18.25
CA ARG A 209 -7.39 -13.11 -16.79
C ARG A 209 -8.63 -12.34 -16.37
N VAL A 210 -9.50 -12.99 -15.64
CA VAL A 210 -10.69 -12.37 -15.03
C VAL A 210 -10.21 -11.34 -13.98
N LEU A 211 -10.72 -10.11 -14.08
CA LEU A 211 -10.45 -9.07 -13.08
C LEU A 211 -11.13 -9.43 -11.75
N PRO A 212 -10.41 -9.32 -10.62
CA PRO A 212 -11.03 -9.57 -9.33
C PRO A 212 -12.07 -8.47 -9.03
N GLY A 213 -13.22 -8.86 -8.51
CA GLY A 213 -14.20 -7.93 -7.97
C GLY A 213 -13.62 -7.11 -6.81
N SER A 214 -14.07 -5.87 -6.64
CA SER A 214 -13.66 -5.00 -5.54
C SER A 214 -14.80 -4.10 -5.10
N ILE A 215 -14.76 -3.66 -3.84
CA ILE A 215 -15.80 -2.84 -3.22
C ILE A 215 -15.19 -1.67 -2.44
N SER A 216 -16.00 -0.66 -2.14
CA SER A 216 -15.57 0.64 -1.60
C SER A 216 -14.93 0.61 -0.21
N PHE A 217 -15.07 -0.45 0.56
CA PHE A 217 -14.62 -0.50 1.96
C PHE A 217 -13.49 -1.52 2.21
N THR A 218 -13.41 -2.62 1.46
CA THR A 218 -12.42 -3.67 1.75
C THR A 218 -10.98 -3.22 1.49
N PRO A 219 -10.58 -2.71 0.30
CA PRO A 219 -9.23 -2.19 0.10
C PRO A 219 -8.90 -0.97 0.97
N PRO A 220 -9.83 -0.02 1.19
CA PRO A 220 -9.60 1.10 2.10
C PRO A 220 -9.24 0.69 3.53
N VAL A 221 -9.99 -0.24 4.12
CA VAL A 221 -9.70 -0.74 5.47
C VAL A 221 -8.31 -1.40 5.52
N ALA A 222 -7.95 -2.17 4.50
CA ALA A 222 -6.59 -2.74 4.40
C ALA A 222 -5.51 -1.64 4.40
N GLY A 223 -5.72 -0.57 3.64
CA GLY A 223 -4.81 0.59 3.60
C GLY A 223 -4.69 1.29 4.95
N LEU A 224 -5.80 1.51 5.65
CA LEU A 224 -5.82 2.13 6.97
C LEU A 224 -5.13 1.26 8.04
N LEU A 225 -5.32 -0.05 8.01
CA LEU A 225 -4.64 -0.98 8.92
C LEU A 225 -3.12 -0.97 8.71
N ILE A 226 -2.66 -0.98 7.45
CA ILE A 226 -1.24 -0.88 7.11
C ILE A 226 -0.67 0.46 7.60
N ALA A 227 -1.34 1.58 7.33
CA ALA A 227 -0.92 2.88 7.80
C ALA A 227 -0.82 2.93 9.33
N GLY A 228 -1.83 2.41 10.03
CA GLY A 228 -1.82 2.36 11.49
C GLY A 228 -0.66 1.56 12.06
N GLU A 229 -0.28 0.44 11.44
CA GLU A 229 0.90 -0.34 11.84
C GLU A 229 2.18 0.46 11.64
N VAL A 230 2.38 1.05 10.46
CA VAL A 230 3.58 1.83 10.12
C VAL A 230 3.73 3.06 11.01
N ILE A 231 2.62 3.79 11.25
CA ILE A 231 2.60 4.97 12.13
C ILE A 231 3.03 4.59 13.55
N ARG A 232 2.49 3.51 14.12
CA ARG A 232 2.87 3.07 15.46
C ARG A 232 4.35 2.69 15.55
N GLU A 233 4.85 1.94 14.58
CA GLU A 233 6.26 1.53 14.55
C GLU A 233 7.19 2.74 14.43
N LEU A 234 6.91 3.69 13.53
CA LEU A 234 7.72 4.89 13.35
C LEU A 234 7.67 5.82 14.56
N ALA A 235 6.49 5.99 15.15
CA ALA A 235 6.33 6.80 16.37
C ALA A 235 6.94 6.13 17.62
N GLY A 236 7.19 4.81 17.57
CA GLY A 236 7.69 4.04 18.70
C GLY A 236 6.65 3.80 19.78
N VAL A 237 5.38 3.69 19.39
CA VAL A 237 4.26 3.36 20.29
C VAL A 237 3.70 1.99 19.97
N SER A 238 3.28 1.23 20.97
CA SER A 238 2.76 -0.14 20.85
C SER A 238 1.23 -0.17 20.90
#